data_88ec7716e43527a735a1ed5e1fbc6466
#
_entry.id   88ec7716e43527a735a1ed5e1fbc6466
#
_cell.length_a   1.000
_cell.length_b   1.000
_cell.length_c   1.000
_cell.angle_alpha   90.00
_cell.angle_beta   90.00
_cell.angle_gamma   90.00
#
_symmetry.space_group_name_H-M   'P 1'
#
loop_
_entity.id
_entity.type
_entity.pdbx_description
1 polymer ?
#
loop_
_entity_poly.entity_id
_entity_poly.type
_entity_poly.pdbx_seq_one_letter_code
_entity_poly.pdbx_strand_id
1 'polypeptide(L)'
;MNFDRNTVLGFVLLAVLFFGYFYYTNLEQASYNKAKARQQFVQDSIAKANRPLVDTVATATSIAKADSTLRAAAAGYFVAAAQGVEELQTVENEKMKVVFTNKGGQVKSVILKEHAQYGDDKPVTLAATNFGRFGYALNTGLNRTAPSAELFFSLKGVERNSDGTQIISFVLASADSSFAGRITHQYTVYPNDYRINLQLDIDSPAQLFTQGVMPFLWQYEALKQESDIAYEKQNTQVGFVEDGAFDYFTIGNR
;
A
#
# COMPACT_ATOMS: atom_id res chain seq x y z
N MET A 1 61.05 -6.95 -12.88
CA MET A 1 61.07 -5.50 -12.63
C MET A 1 61.54 -5.28 -11.21
N ASN A 2 62.79 -4.79 -11.06
CA ASN A 2 63.34 -4.47 -9.73
C ASN A 2 62.82 -3.07 -9.39
N PHE A 3 61.93 -2.93 -8.45
CA PHE A 3 61.54 -1.64 -7.93
C PHE A 3 62.66 -1.09 -7.06
N ASP A 4 63.13 0.09 -7.43
CA ASP A 4 64.17 0.81 -6.66
C ASP A 4 63.57 1.16 -5.28
N ARG A 5 64.38 0.95 -4.19
CA ARG A 5 63.97 1.25 -2.80
C ARG A 5 63.40 2.66 -2.63
N ASN A 6 63.91 3.62 -3.38
CA ASN A 6 63.48 5.00 -3.34
C ASN A 6 62.08 5.18 -3.95
N THR A 7 61.75 4.42 -5.01
CA THR A 7 60.44 4.42 -5.65
C THR A 7 59.37 3.82 -4.73
N VAL A 8 59.69 2.75 -4.02
CA VAL A 8 58.77 2.12 -3.03
C VAL A 8 58.53 3.08 -1.87
N LEU A 9 59.60 3.75 -1.37
CA LEU A 9 59.46 4.72 -0.29
C LEU A 9 58.60 5.94 -0.69
N GLY A 10 58.73 6.41 -1.94
CA GLY A 10 57.93 7.47 -2.52
C GLY A 10 56.42 7.08 -2.61
N PHE A 11 56.13 5.85 -3.03
CA PHE A 11 54.76 5.34 -3.10
C PHE A 11 54.12 5.22 -1.71
N VAL A 12 54.85 4.71 -0.72
CA VAL A 12 54.37 4.63 0.66
C VAL A 12 54.07 6.00 1.22
N LEU A 13 54.96 6.98 1.00
CA LEU A 13 54.79 8.36 1.49
C LEU A 13 53.58 9.04 0.83
N LEU A 14 53.36 8.81 -0.46
CA LEU A 14 52.22 9.31 -1.22
C LEU A 14 50.90 8.67 -0.74
N ALA A 15 50.92 7.38 -0.44
CA ALA A 15 49.78 6.68 0.12
C ALA A 15 49.40 7.24 1.51
N VAL A 16 50.38 7.48 2.39
CA VAL A 16 50.12 8.04 3.72
C VAL A 16 49.55 9.45 3.62
N LEU A 17 50.06 10.29 2.72
CA LEU A 17 49.50 11.63 2.48
C LEU A 17 48.10 11.58 1.93
N PHE A 18 47.81 10.65 1.01
CA PHE A 18 46.49 10.49 0.42
C PHE A 18 45.46 10.03 1.45
N PHE A 19 45.78 9.02 2.24
CA PHE A 19 44.91 8.55 3.32
C PHE A 19 44.72 9.59 4.43
N GLY A 20 45.80 10.33 4.79
CA GLY A 20 45.73 11.44 5.75
C GLY A 20 44.84 12.58 5.28
N TYR A 21 44.92 12.94 3.99
CA TYR A 21 44.03 13.94 3.38
C TYR A 21 42.57 13.45 3.35
N PHE A 22 42.35 12.21 2.98
CA PHE A 22 40.99 11.64 2.94
C PHE A 22 40.32 11.52 4.33
N TYR A 23 41.14 11.19 5.34
CA TYR A 23 40.67 11.17 6.73
C TYR A 23 40.33 12.58 7.22
N TYR A 24 41.16 13.57 6.92
CA TYR A 24 40.94 14.96 7.29
C TYR A 24 39.66 15.54 6.63
N THR A 25 39.51 15.33 5.32
CA THR A 25 38.31 15.81 4.59
C THR A 25 37.02 15.15 5.07
N ASN A 26 37.02 13.87 5.45
CA ASN A 26 35.86 13.20 6.04
C ASN A 26 35.45 13.77 7.40
N LEU A 27 36.43 14.13 8.24
CA LEU A 27 36.13 14.76 9.54
C LEU A 27 35.54 16.17 9.37
N GLU A 28 36.02 16.95 8.42
CA GLU A 28 35.54 18.29 8.14
C GLU A 28 34.12 18.26 7.54
N GLN A 29 33.88 17.33 6.64
CA GLN A 29 32.54 17.11 6.05
C GLN A 29 31.51 16.64 7.08
N ALA A 30 31.89 15.79 8.04
CA ALA A 30 31.01 15.34 9.13
C ALA A 30 30.65 16.49 10.09
N SER A 31 31.60 17.39 10.39
CA SER A 31 31.38 18.58 11.23
C SER A 31 30.46 19.60 10.53
N TYR A 32 30.70 19.84 9.23
CA TYR A 32 29.86 20.72 8.40
C TYR A 32 28.42 20.22 8.28
N ASN A 33 28.23 18.92 8.04
CA ASN A 33 26.90 18.30 7.95
C ASN A 33 26.15 18.37 9.29
N LYS A 34 26.84 18.20 10.42
CA LYS A 34 26.25 18.38 11.77
C LYS A 34 25.82 19.83 12.02
N ALA A 35 26.67 20.79 11.64
CA ALA A 35 26.36 22.22 11.79
C ALA A 35 25.15 22.62 10.92
N LYS A 36 25.09 22.14 9.67
CA LYS A 36 23.98 22.39 8.74
C LYS A 36 22.67 21.75 9.22
N ALA A 37 22.71 20.52 9.71
CA ALA A 37 21.54 19.84 10.28
C ALA A 37 21.02 20.57 11.53
N ARG A 38 21.91 21.09 12.38
CA ARG A 38 21.54 21.88 13.55
C ARG A 38 20.92 23.22 13.18
N GLN A 39 21.42 23.90 12.16
CA GLN A 39 20.82 25.13 11.64
C GLN A 39 19.45 24.89 11.04
N GLN A 40 19.28 23.84 10.27
CA GLN A 40 17.95 23.45 9.72
C GLN A 40 16.97 23.11 10.84
N PHE A 41 17.37 22.36 11.84
CA PHE A 41 16.52 22.05 13.00
C PHE A 41 16.10 23.30 13.77
N VAL A 42 17.01 24.26 13.97
CA VAL A 42 16.70 25.53 14.63
C VAL A 42 15.75 26.38 13.78
N GLN A 43 15.98 26.48 12.46
CA GLN A 43 15.09 27.20 11.55
C GLN A 43 13.70 26.56 11.47
N ASP A 44 13.62 25.23 11.41
CA ASP A 44 12.34 24.52 11.44
C ASP A 44 11.59 24.69 12.78
N SER A 45 12.34 24.74 13.88
CA SER A 45 11.77 24.98 15.22
C SER A 45 11.25 26.41 15.36
N ILE A 46 11.97 27.41 14.84
CA ILE A 46 11.53 28.81 14.82
C ILE A 46 10.33 28.98 13.88
N ALA A 47 10.33 28.34 12.71
CA ALA A 47 9.22 28.36 11.78
C ALA A 47 7.96 27.69 12.36
N LYS A 48 8.11 26.62 13.14
CA LYS A 48 7.02 26.00 13.89
C LYS A 48 6.49 26.89 15.02
N ALA A 49 7.39 27.55 15.76
CA ALA A 49 7.00 28.44 16.87
C ALA A 49 6.31 29.73 16.40
N ASN A 50 6.69 30.25 15.24
CA ASN A 50 6.11 31.46 14.63
C ASN A 50 4.89 31.19 13.72
N ARG A 51 4.44 29.93 13.60
CA ARG A 51 3.14 29.68 12.94
C ARG A 51 2.04 30.34 13.77
N PRO A 52 1.26 31.27 13.19
CA PRO A 52 0.08 31.77 13.88
C PRO A 52 -0.78 30.55 14.26
N LEU A 53 -1.35 30.54 15.45
CA LEU A 53 -2.34 29.55 15.88
C LEU A 53 -3.56 29.71 14.96
N VAL A 54 -3.42 29.17 13.75
CA VAL A 54 -4.54 28.97 12.85
C VAL A 54 -5.38 27.90 13.51
N ASP A 55 -6.64 28.18 13.69
CA ASP A 55 -7.63 27.27 14.25
C ASP A 55 -7.51 25.92 13.51
N THR A 56 -6.80 24.98 14.12
CA THR A 56 -6.39 23.70 13.50
C THR A 56 -7.63 22.88 13.11
N VAL A 57 -8.74 23.08 13.81
CA VAL A 57 -10.01 22.42 13.54
C VAL A 57 -10.66 23.00 12.29
N ALA A 58 -10.69 24.34 12.15
CA ALA A 58 -11.25 24.99 10.97
C ALA A 58 -10.42 24.71 9.71
N THR A 59 -9.08 24.68 9.83
CA THR A 59 -8.19 24.36 8.72
C THR A 59 -8.27 22.87 8.33
N ALA A 60 -8.31 21.96 9.30
CA ALA A 60 -8.50 20.52 9.02
C ALA A 60 -9.85 20.26 8.35
N THR A 61 -10.91 20.92 8.79
CA THR A 61 -12.25 20.81 8.20
C THR A 61 -12.30 21.38 6.78
N SER A 62 -11.63 22.51 6.52
CA SER A 62 -11.57 23.09 5.18
C SER A 62 -10.77 22.23 4.19
N ILE A 63 -9.64 21.66 4.62
CA ILE A 63 -8.84 20.73 3.82
C ILE A 63 -9.64 19.45 3.52
N ALA A 64 -10.27 18.84 4.52
CA ALA A 64 -11.10 17.65 4.34
C ALA A 64 -12.28 17.91 3.39
N LYS A 65 -12.91 19.09 3.47
CA LYS A 65 -13.98 19.48 2.56
C LYS A 65 -13.50 19.71 1.13
N ALA A 66 -12.34 20.35 0.95
CA ALA A 66 -11.73 20.54 -0.37
C ALA A 66 -11.35 19.20 -0.99
N ASP A 67 -10.76 18.29 -0.21
CA ASP A 67 -10.40 16.95 -0.67
C ASP A 67 -11.64 16.11 -1.05
N SER A 68 -12.73 16.18 -0.27
CA SER A 68 -13.99 15.51 -0.61
C SER A 68 -14.63 16.06 -1.88
N THR A 69 -14.54 17.38 -2.10
CA THR A 69 -15.06 18.01 -3.33
C THR A 69 -14.26 17.58 -4.55
N LEU A 70 -12.94 17.51 -4.45
CA LEU A 70 -12.07 17.04 -5.53
C LEU A 70 -12.33 15.58 -5.86
N ARG A 71 -12.49 14.72 -4.85
CA ARG A 71 -12.85 13.31 -5.03
C ARG A 71 -14.20 13.15 -5.71
N ALA A 72 -15.22 13.89 -5.29
CA ALA A 72 -16.54 13.89 -5.92
C ALA A 72 -16.47 14.34 -7.39
N ALA A 73 -15.69 15.38 -7.69
CA ALA A 73 -15.49 15.84 -9.05
C ALA A 73 -14.75 14.82 -9.91
N ALA A 74 -13.76 14.12 -9.37
CA ALA A 74 -13.03 13.06 -10.06
C ALA A 74 -13.89 11.81 -10.29
N ALA A 75 -14.85 11.52 -9.40
CA ALA A 75 -15.69 10.33 -9.47
C ALA A 75 -16.71 10.35 -10.62
N GLY A 76 -17.04 11.52 -11.17
CA GLY A 76 -17.87 11.66 -12.38
C GLY A 76 -19.13 10.81 -12.34
N TYR A 77 -19.25 9.81 -13.23
CA TYR A 77 -20.39 8.88 -13.27
C TYR A 77 -20.66 8.15 -11.95
N PHE A 78 -19.65 8.02 -11.10
CA PHE A 78 -19.72 7.34 -9.80
C PHE A 78 -19.71 8.33 -8.62
N VAL A 79 -20.18 9.57 -8.83
CA VAL A 79 -20.18 10.62 -7.80
C VAL A 79 -20.89 10.21 -6.52
N ALA A 80 -21.94 9.39 -6.61
CA ALA A 80 -22.64 8.84 -5.44
C ALA A 80 -21.76 7.92 -4.58
N ALA A 81 -20.75 7.28 -5.18
CA ALA A 81 -19.80 6.42 -4.50
C ALA A 81 -18.53 7.16 -4.02
N ALA A 82 -18.39 8.45 -4.32
CA ALA A 82 -17.24 9.25 -3.87
C ALA A 82 -17.28 9.60 -2.38
N GLN A 83 -18.47 9.51 -1.78
CA GLN A 83 -18.72 9.82 -0.38
C GLN A 83 -19.48 8.66 0.26
N GLY A 84 -19.10 8.30 1.48
CA GLY A 84 -19.71 7.20 2.19
C GLY A 84 -19.06 7.00 3.55
N VAL A 85 -19.61 6.09 4.31
CA VAL A 85 -19.03 5.60 5.56
C VAL A 85 -18.41 4.24 5.29
N GLU A 86 -17.21 4.01 5.79
CA GLU A 86 -16.57 2.70 5.69
C GLU A 86 -17.35 1.70 6.55
N GLU A 87 -17.86 0.67 5.91
CA GLU A 87 -18.55 -0.45 6.55
C GLU A 87 -17.72 -1.71 6.40
N LEU A 88 -17.62 -2.47 7.49
CA LEU A 88 -16.85 -3.69 7.55
C LEU A 88 -17.78 -4.91 7.57
N GLN A 89 -17.46 -5.90 6.74
CA GLN A 89 -18.15 -7.17 6.73
C GLN A 89 -17.18 -8.30 7.01
N THR A 90 -17.54 -9.16 7.97
CA THR A 90 -16.71 -10.32 8.33
C THR A 90 -17.26 -11.59 7.71
N VAL A 91 -16.37 -12.38 7.13
CA VAL A 91 -16.60 -13.75 6.68
C VAL A 91 -15.57 -14.66 7.35
N GLU A 92 -15.98 -15.82 7.82
CA GLU A 92 -15.15 -16.68 8.65
C GLU A 92 -15.33 -18.16 8.25
N ASN A 93 -14.21 -18.86 8.13
CA ASN A 93 -14.18 -20.31 8.00
C ASN A 93 -13.35 -20.95 9.15
N GLU A 94 -13.01 -22.24 9.05
CA GLU A 94 -12.25 -22.94 10.08
C GLU A 94 -10.82 -22.41 10.23
N LYS A 95 -10.20 -21.93 9.14
CA LYS A 95 -8.78 -21.52 9.08
C LYS A 95 -8.54 -20.04 9.33
N MET A 96 -9.47 -19.17 8.90
CA MET A 96 -9.28 -17.73 8.90
C MET A 96 -10.56 -16.95 9.14
N LYS A 97 -10.37 -15.73 9.62
CA LYS A 97 -11.38 -14.68 9.67
C LYS A 97 -10.97 -13.57 8.72
N VAL A 98 -11.81 -13.27 7.74
CA VAL A 98 -11.56 -12.24 6.72
C VAL A 98 -12.50 -11.08 6.98
N VAL A 99 -11.93 -9.89 7.09
CA VAL A 99 -12.68 -8.63 7.19
C VAL A 99 -12.61 -7.93 5.85
N PHE A 100 -13.74 -7.67 5.27
CA PHE A 100 -13.90 -6.90 4.04
C PHE A 100 -14.34 -5.48 4.36
N THR A 101 -14.03 -4.54 3.47
CA THR A 101 -14.49 -3.16 3.52
C THR A 101 -15.25 -2.81 2.25
N ASN A 102 -16.32 -2.01 2.39
CA ASN A 102 -17.03 -1.43 1.26
C ASN A 102 -16.21 -0.34 0.55
N LYS A 103 -15.20 0.25 1.22
CA LYS A 103 -14.27 1.19 0.60
C LYS A 103 -13.31 0.43 -0.32
N GLY A 104 -13.47 0.63 -1.62
CA GLY A 104 -12.78 -0.14 -2.65
C GLY A 104 -13.36 -1.54 -2.88
N GLY A 105 -14.35 -2.00 -2.08
CA GLY A 105 -14.93 -3.33 -2.17
C GLY A 105 -13.87 -4.43 -2.04
N GLN A 106 -13.03 -4.42 -0.99
CA GLN A 106 -11.82 -5.21 -0.90
C GLN A 106 -11.62 -5.86 0.48
N VAL A 107 -10.64 -6.76 0.56
CA VAL A 107 -10.17 -7.32 1.84
C VAL A 107 -9.47 -6.22 2.64
N LYS A 108 -9.86 -6.04 3.90
CA LYS A 108 -9.26 -5.10 4.87
C LYS A 108 -8.22 -5.78 5.75
N SER A 109 -8.55 -6.97 6.28
CA SER A 109 -7.62 -7.76 7.08
C SER A 109 -7.97 -9.24 7.04
N VAL A 110 -6.97 -10.07 7.31
CA VAL A 110 -7.10 -11.52 7.44
C VAL A 110 -6.43 -11.96 8.73
N ILE A 111 -7.14 -12.69 9.55
CA ILE A 111 -6.65 -13.27 10.80
C ILE A 111 -6.57 -14.77 10.63
N LEU A 112 -5.39 -15.36 10.83
CA LEU A 112 -5.14 -16.80 10.72
C LEU A 112 -5.39 -17.45 12.09
N LYS A 113 -6.34 -18.38 12.18
CA LYS A 113 -6.76 -18.96 13.45
C LYS A 113 -5.77 -19.98 14.02
N GLU A 114 -5.01 -20.64 13.15
CA GLU A 114 -4.09 -21.74 13.52
C GLU A 114 -2.63 -21.27 13.64
N HIS A 115 -2.37 -19.97 13.48
CA HIS A 115 -1.02 -19.41 13.52
C HIS A 115 -0.95 -18.29 14.54
N ALA A 116 -0.01 -18.40 15.48
CA ALA A 116 0.26 -17.37 16.50
C ALA A 116 1.51 -16.57 16.14
N GLN A 117 1.55 -15.32 16.59
CA GLN A 117 2.73 -14.46 16.50
C GLN A 117 3.82 -14.96 17.45
N TYR A 118 5.07 -14.76 17.09
CA TYR A 118 6.18 -15.14 17.97
C TYR A 118 6.12 -14.39 19.31
N GLY A 119 6.21 -15.16 20.40
CA GLY A 119 6.26 -14.62 21.77
C GLY A 119 4.96 -14.01 22.29
N ASP A 120 3.87 -14.07 21.51
CA ASP A 120 2.54 -13.60 21.89
C ASP A 120 1.52 -14.61 21.36
N ASP A 121 0.63 -15.10 22.21
CA ASP A 121 -0.42 -16.05 21.79
C ASP A 121 -1.50 -15.42 20.88
N LYS A 122 -1.26 -14.21 20.40
CA LYS A 122 -2.16 -13.54 19.44
C LYS A 122 -2.10 -14.19 18.07
N PRO A 123 -3.23 -14.31 17.39
CA PRO A 123 -3.26 -14.88 16.05
C PRO A 123 -2.52 -13.96 15.06
N VAL A 124 -1.86 -14.57 14.08
CA VAL A 124 -1.24 -13.84 12.95
C VAL A 124 -2.30 -13.06 12.20
N THR A 125 -2.03 -11.76 12.00
CA THR A 125 -2.92 -10.86 11.24
C THR A 125 -2.19 -10.38 9.98
N LEU A 126 -2.78 -10.65 8.83
CA LEU A 126 -2.30 -10.24 7.52
C LEU A 126 -3.10 -9.04 7.01
N ALA A 127 -2.48 -8.21 6.17
CA ALA A 127 -3.10 -7.10 5.46
C ALA A 127 -3.90 -6.10 6.34
N ALA A 128 -3.52 -5.94 7.61
CA ALA A 128 -4.25 -5.09 8.57
C ALA A 128 -3.89 -3.60 8.51
N THR A 129 -3.03 -3.17 7.59
CA THR A 129 -2.59 -1.78 7.49
C THR A 129 -3.43 -1.00 6.49
N ASN A 130 -3.37 0.33 6.57
CA ASN A 130 -4.02 1.19 5.58
C ASN A 130 -3.31 1.20 4.21
N PHE A 131 -2.12 0.59 4.12
CA PHE A 131 -1.36 0.43 2.88
C PHE A 131 -1.73 -0.85 2.11
N GLY A 132 -2.28 -1.86 2.80
CA GLY A 132 -2.79 -3.06 2.14
C GLY A 132 -4.06 -2.73 1.36
N ARG A 133 -3.94 -2.59 0.04
CA ARG A 133 -5.06 -2.27 -0.85
C ARG A 133 -4.79 -2.75 -2.26
N PHE A 134 -5.85 -3.03 -2.98
CA PHE A 134 -5.79 -3.17 -4.43
C PHE A 134 -6.81 -2.25 -5.10
N GLY A 135 -6.62 -2.02 -6.37
CA GLY A 135 -7.54 -1.22 -7.15
C GLY A 135 -7.06 -0.99 -8.56
N TYR A 136 -7.82 -0.24 -9.28
CA TYR A 136 -7.57 0.16 -10.66
C TYR A 136 -8.13 1.55 -10.90
N ALA A 137 -7.62 2.23 -11.92
CA ALA A 137 -8.13 3.53 -12.33
C ALA A 137 -9.33 3.36 -13.26
N LEU A 138 -10.41 4.05 -12.96
CA LEU A 138 -11.65 4.07 -13.76
C LEU A 138 -11.75 5.38 -14.52
N ASN A 139 -12.10 5.32 -15.81
CA ASN A 139 -12.60 6.47 -16.52
C ASN A 139 -14.01 6.81 -16.02
N THR A 140 -14.17 7.98 -15.46
CA THR A 140 -15.40 8.39 -14.77
C THR A 140 -16.14 9.51 -15.51
N GLY A 141 -15.70 9.83 -16.72
CA GLY A 141 -16.22 10.86 -17.59
C GLY A 141 -15.13 11.41 -18.51
N LEU A 142 -15.47 12.41 -19.32
CA LEU A 142 -14.52 13.02 -20.23
C LEU A 142 -13.32 13.61 -19.47
N ASN A 143 -12.11 13.08 -19.76
CA ASN A 143 -10.84 13.49 -19.13
C ASN A 143 -10.85 13.40 -17.58
N ARG A 144 -11.60 12.44 -17.02
CA ARG A 144 -11.67 12.20 -15.58
C ARG A 144 -11.38 10.75 -15.27
N THR A 145 -10.61 10.54 -14.22
CA THR A 145 -10.33 9.21 -13.67
C THR A 145 -10.46 9.24 -12.16
N ALA A 146 -10.91 8.13 -11.58
CA ALA A 146 -10.90 7.90 -10.14
C ALA A 146 -10.32 6.54 -9.81
N PRO A 147 -9.54 6.41 -8.71
CA PRO A 147 -9.08 5.11 -8.24
C PRO A 147 -10.26 4.36 -7.58
N SER A 148 -10.50 3.11 -7.99
CA SER A 148 -11.56 2.28 -7.43
C SER A 148 -11.42 2.08 -5.92
N ALA A 149 -10.19 2.06 -5.40
CA ALA A 149 -9.88 1.90 -3.97
C ALA A 149 -10.42 3.04 -3.07
N GLU A 150 -10.75 4.19 -3.65
CA GLU A 150 -11.29 5.35 -2.91
C GLU A 150 -12.81 5.48 -3.02
N LEU A 151 -13.47 4.62 -3.82
CA LEU A 151 -14.91 4.63 -4.01
C LEU A 151 -15.60 3.66 -3.05
N PHE A 152 -16.81 4.02 -2.62
CA PHE A 152 -17.62 3.19 -1.72
C PHE A 152 -18.54 2.30 -2.55
N PHE A 153 -18.30 1.01 -2.47
CA PHE A 153 -19.12 -0.03 -3.10
C PHE A 153 -20.32 -0.37 -2.22
N SER A 154 -21.42 -0.77 -2.82
CA SER A 154 -22.57 -1.29 -2.10
C SER A 154 -22.39 -2.77 -1.81
N LEU A 155 -22.46 -3.18 -0.54
CA LEU A 155 -22.49 -4.60 -0.16
C LEU A 155 -23.83 -5.21 -0.56
N LYS A 156 -23.80 -6.34 -1.30
CA LYS A 156 -25.02 -7.09 -1.68
C LYS A 156 -25.41 -8.16 -0.67
N GLY A 157 -24.53 -8.43 0.29
CA GLY A 157 -24.73 -9.45 1.31
C GLY A 157 -23.70 -10.57 1.22
N VAL A 158 -23.87 -11.53 2.10
CA VAL A 158 -23.06 -12.76 2.16
C VAL A 158 -23.98 -13.94 1.92
N GLU A 159 -23.72 -14.65 0.84
CA GLU A 159 -24.43 -15.91 0.52
C GLU A 159 -23.63 -17.08 1.10
N ARG A 160 -24.33 -18.05 1.68
CA ARG A 160 -23.73 -19.27 2.21
C ARG A 160 -24.33 -20.47 1.49
N ASN A 161 -23.46 -21.21 0.83
CA ASN A 161 -23.85 -22.43 0.12
C ASN A 161 -23.86 -23.64 1.06
N SER A 162 -24.55 -24.70 0.65
CA SER A 162 -24.63 -25.94 1.40
C SER A 162 -23.33 -26.70 1.58
N ASP A 163 -22.35 -26.45 0.71
CA ASP A 163 -21.00 -26.97 0.78
C ASP A 163 -20.07 -26.21 1.75
N GLY A 164 -20.59 -25.18 2.44
CA GLY A 164 -19.85 -24.31 3.35
C GLY A 164 -19.14 -23.14 2.67
N THR A 165 -19.19 -23.04 1.35
CA THR A 165 -18.63 -21.90 0.59
C THR A 165 -19.41 -20.64 0.90
N GLN A 166 -18.71 -19.53 1.11
CA GLN A 166 -19.30 -18.22 1.36
C GLN A 166 -18.92 -17.26 0.23
N ILE A 167 -19.93 -16.56 -0.30
CA ILE A 167 -19.77 -15.60 -1.40
C ILE A 167 -20.17 -14.22 -0.88
N ILE A 168 -19.25 -13.26 -1.00
CA ILE A 168 -19.52 -11.86 -0.67
C ILE A 168 -19.35 -11.00 -1.92
N SER A 169 -20.32 -10.12 -2.19
CA SER A 169 -20.33 -9.30 -3.40
C SER A 169 -20.46 -7.82 -3.08
N PHE A 170 -19.59 -7.02 -3.68
CA PHE A 170 -19.59 -5.57 -3.63
C PHE A 170 -19.86 -5.01 -5.02
N VAL A 171 -20.76 -4.06 -5.13
CA VAL A 171 -21.17 -3.48 -6.41
C VAL A 171 -20.92 -1.98 -6.42
N LEU A 172 -20.21 -1.53 -7.41
CA LEU A 172 -20.09 -0.12 -7.79
C LEU A 172 -20.95 0.10 -9.03
N ALA A 173 -21.98 0.91 -8.91
CA ALA A 173 -22.85 1.25 -10.03
C ALA A 173 -22.84 2.75 -10.30
N SER A 174 -22.93 3.12 -11.57
CA SER A 174 -23.13 4.50 -11.97
C SER A 174 -24.50 4.99 -11.50
N ALA A 175 -24.55 6.22 -11.00
CA ALA A 175 -25.79 6.94 -10.73
C ALA A 175 -26.22 7.82 -11.91
N ASP A 176 -25.39 7.91 -12.96
CA ASP A 176 -25.65 8.73 -14.14
C ASP A 176 -26.49 7.94 -15.16
N SER A 177 -27.64 8.49 -15.56
CA SER A 177 -28.53 7.87 -16.50
C SER A 177 -27.95 7.77 -17.93
N SER A 178 -26.94 8.56 -18.25
CA SER A 178 -26.24 8.51 -19.54
C SER A 178 -25.23 7.37 -19.64
N PHE A 179 -24.90 6.73 -18.52
CA PHE A 179 -23.92 5.65 -18.43
C PHE A 179 -24.34 4.57 -17.45
N ALA A 180 -24.72 3.40 -17.93
CA ALA A 180 -25.16 2.26 -17.11
C ALA A 180 -23.99 1.34 -16.70
N GLY A 181 -22.83 1.90 -16.37
CA GLY A 181 -21.66 1.11 -15.96
C GLY A 181 -21.82 0.52 -14.56
N ARG A 182 -21.42 -0.74 -14.42
CA ARG A 182 -21.42 -1.46 -13.16
C ARG A 182 -20.16 -2.33 -13.06
N ILE A 183 -19.60 -2.40 -11.86
CA ILE A 183 -18.49 -3.26 -11.50
C ILE A 183 -18.89 -4.06 -10.28
N THR A 184 -18.71 -5.37 -10.33
CA THR A 184 -18.95 -6.27 -9.21
C THR A 184 -17.65 -6.93 -8.81
N HIS A 185 -17.26 -6.81 -7.54
CA HIS A 185 -16.22 -7.62 -6.90
C HIS A 185 -16.92 -8.76 -6.15
N GLN A 186 -16.70 -9.98 -6.59
CA GLN A 186 -17.23 -11.16 -5.94
C GLN A 186 -16.09 -11.97 -5.33
N TYR A 187 -16.14 -12.17 -4.03
CA TYR A 187 -15.17 -12.97 -3.30
C TYR A 187 -15.79 -14.30 -2.91
N THR A 188 -15.04 -15.37 -3.13
CA THR A 188 -15.40 -16.72 -2.68
C THR A 188 -14.43 -17.18 -1.63
N VAL A 189 -14.94 -17.47 -0.43
CA VAL A 189 -14.20 -18.03 0.71
C VAL A 189 -14.63 -19.49 0.88
N TYR A 190 -13.67 -20.40 0.76
CA TYR A 190 -13.92 -21.84 0.85
C TYR A 190 -13.85 -22.33 2.30
N PRO A 191 -14.61 -23.36 2.67
CA PRO A 191 -14.46 -24.01 3.96
C PRO A 191 -13.06 -24.64 4.09
N ASN A 192 -12.50 -24.61 5.27
CA ASN A 192 -11.22 -25.24 5.63
C ASN A 192 -10.05 -24.92 4.67
N ASP A 193 -10.02 -23.73 4.08
CA ASP A 193 -9.01 -23.28 3.12
C ASP A 193 -8.58 -21.83 3.45
N TYR A 194 -7.35 -21.47 3.13
CA TYR A 194 -6.82 -20.09 3.19
C TYR A 194 -7.05 -19.30 1.91
N ARG A 195 -7.55 -19.95 0.87
CA ARG A 195 -7.75 -19.34 -0.45
C ARG A 195 -8.98 -18.45 -0.46
N ILE A 196 -8.80 -17.27 -1.04
CA ILE A 196 -9.87 -16.32 -1.38
C ILE A 196 -9.84 -16.10 -2.88
N ASN A 197 -10.86 -16.48 -3.59
CA ASN A 197 -10.98 -16.17 -5.01
C ASN A 197 -11.67 -14.81 -5.19
N LEU A 198 -11.15 -13.99 -6.10
CA LEU A 198 -11.78 -12.75 -6.54
C LEU A 198 -12.18 -12.91 -8.01
N GLN A 199 -13.44 -12.65 -8.30
CA GLN A 199 -13.97 -12.47 -9.64
C GLN A 199 -14.40 -11.02 -9.81
N LEU A 200 -14.03 -10.42 -10.94
CA LEU A 200 -14.42 -9.07 -11.33
C LEU A 200 -15.37 -9.18 -12.52
N ASP A 201 -16.61 -8.73 -12.33
CA ASP A 201 -17.57 -8.59 -13.42
C ASP A 201 -17.73 -7.12 -13.74
N ILE A 202 -17.52 -6.75 -15.00
CA ILE A 202 -17.43 -5.36 -15.44
C ILE A 202 -18.32 -5.13 -16.64
N ASP A 203 -19.38 -4.35 -16.46
CA ASP A 203 -20.23 -3.89 -17.54
C ASP A 203 -19.54 -2.73 -18.28
N SER A 204 -19.55 -2.78 -19.61
CA SER A 204 -19.02 -1.72 -20.49
C SER A 204 -17.50 -1.41 -20.28
N PRO A 205 -16.61 -2.41 -20.29
CA PRO A 205 -15.19 -2.23 -19.97
C PRO A 205 -14.48 -1.24 -20.92
N ALA A 206 -14.90 -1.16 -22.17
CA ALA A 206 -14.31 -0.23 -23.16
C ALA A 206 -14.52 1.26 -22.81
N GLN A 207 -15.56 1.57 -22.03
CA GLN A 207 -15.81 2.94 -21.55
C GLN A 207 -15.10 3.20 -20.21
N LEU A 208 -14.98 2.17 -19.37
CA LEU A 208 -14.37 2.27 -18.05
C LEU A 208 -12.84 2.24 -18.07
N PHE A 209 -12.23 1.67 -19.11
CA PHE A 209 -10.78 1.53 -19.21
C PHE A 209 -10.25 2.03 -20.54
N THR A 210 -9.13 2.73 -20.50
CA THR A 210 -8.46 3.23 -21.71
C THR A 210 -7.96 2.05 -22.53
N GLN A 211 -8.37 1.98 -23.79
CA GLN A 211 -8.06 0.88 -24.71
C GLN A 211 -8.50 -0.52 -24.22
N GLY A 212 -9.46 -0.58 -23.31
CA GLY A 212 -9.93 -1.84 -22.72
C GLY A 212 -8.92 -2.51 -21.77
N VAL A 213 -7.83 -1.83 -21.41
CA VAL A 213 -6.80 -2.35 -20.51
C VAL A 213 -7.04 -1.83 -19.09
N MET A 214 -7.20 -2.74 -18.15
CA MET A 214 -7.35 -2.45 -16.73
C MET A 214 -5.99 -2.60 -16.02
N PRO A 215 -5.29 -1.49 -15.70
CA PRO A 215 -4.08 -1.56 -14.90
C PRO A 215 -4.45 -1.86 -13.44
N PHE A 216 -4.28 -3.10 -13.03
CA PHE A 216 -4.57 -3.55 -11.68
C PHE A 216 -3.36 -3.30 -10.79
N LEU A 217 -3.53 -2.52 -9.73
CA LEU A 217 -2.50 -2.28 -8.71
C LEU A 217 -2.87 -3.02 -7.43
N TRP A 218 -1.99 -3.91 -6.99
CA TRP A 218 -2.07 -4.54 -5.67
C TRP A 218 -0.89 -4.10 -4.82
N GLN A 219 -1.18 -3.41 -3.75
CA GLN A 219 -0.22 -2.98 -2.74
C GLN A 219 -0.48 -3.75 -1.46
N TYR A 220 0.57 -4.38 -0.94
CA TYR A 220 0.50 -5.17 0.28
C TYR A 220 1.57 -4.72 1.27
N GLU A 221 1.19 -4.55 2.51
CA GLU A 221 2.10 -4.29 3.63
C GLU A 221 1.89 -5.36 4.68
N ALA A 222 2.93 -6.15 4.94
CA ALA A 222 2.92 -7.18 5.98
C ALA A 222 3.29 -6.57 7.33
N LEU A 223 2.53 -6.94 8.36
CA LEU A 223 2.92 -6.68 9.74
C LEU A 223 3.99 -7.67 10.16
N LYS A 224 4.93 -7.22 11.01
CA LYS A 224 5.93 -8.09 11.64
C LYS A 224 5.24 -9.15 12.49
N GLN A 225 5.61 -10.42 12.27
CA GLN A 225 5.09 -11.58 13.00
C GLN A 225 6.17 -12.26 13.86
N GLU A 226 7.44 -12.14 13.49
CA GLU A 226 8.59 -12.77 14.12
C GLU A 226 9.38 -11.79 15.00
N SER A 227 10.22 -12.30 15.92
CA SER A 227 11.07 -11.46 16.79
C SER A 227 12.14 -10.70 16.01
N ASP A 228 12.75 -11.34 15.01
CA ASP A 228 13.79 -10.77 14.15
C ASP A 228 13.23 -10.38 12.78
N ILE A 229 13.09 -9.08 12.56
CA ILE A 229 12.57 -8.54 11.30
C ILE A 229 13.52 -8.78 10.11
N ALA A 230 14.83 -8.87 10.33
CA ALA A 230 15.79 -9.13 9.26
C ALA A 230 15.65 -10.58 8.78
N TYR A 231 15.54 -11.51 9.71
CA TYR A 231 15.27 -12.91 9.43
C TYR A 231 13.92 -13.10 8.72
N GLU A 232 12.87 -12.46 9.23
CA GLU A 232 11.53 -12.52 8.62
C GLU A 232 11.55 -12.03 7.18
N LYS A 233 12.17 -10.86 6.90
CA LYS A 233 12.28 -10.33 5.54
C LYS A 233 13.03 -11.24 4.57
N GLN A 234 14.12 -11.86 5.02
CA GLN A 234 14.91 -12.78 4.21
C GLN A 234 14.14 -14.05 3.85
N ASN A 235 13.19 -14.45 4.68
CA ASN A 235 12.37 -15.64 4.49
C ASN A 235 10.96 -15.35 3.95
N THR A 236 10.62 -14.08 3.77
CA THR A 236 9.32 -13.69 3.20
C THR A 236 9.40 -13.63 1.69
N GLN A 237 8.57 -14.43 1.04
CA GLN A 237 8.49 -14.52 -0.42
C GLN A 237 7.08 -14.20 -0.90
N VAL A 238 7.00 -13.50 -2.02
CA VAL A 238 5.76 -13.32 -2.78
C VAL A 238 5.84 -14.22 -4.01
N GLY A 239 5.05 -15.29 -4.00
CA GLY A 239 4.96 -16.21 -5.14
C GLY A 239 3.86 -15.75 -6.10
N PHE A 240 4.10 -15.89 -7.40
CA PHE A 240 3.15 -15.59 -8.46
C PHE A 240 3.27 -16.56 -9.62
N VAL A 241 2.26 -16.58 -10.46
CA VAL A 241 2.29 -17.36 -11.71
C VAL A 241 2.12 -16.40 -12.86
N GLU A 242 3.06 -16.40 -13.79
CA GLU A 242 3.05 -15.62 -15.02
C GLU A 242 3.25 -16.55 -16.22
N ASP A 243 2.43 -16.43 -17.25
CA ASP A 243 2.45 -17.29 -18.44
C ASP A 243 2.46 -18.81 -18.15
N GLY A 244 1.83 -19.21 -17.04
CA GLY A 244 1.77 -20.61 -16.60
C GLY A 244 3.01 -21.12 -15.85
N ALA A 245 4.04 -20.29 -15.67
CA ALA A 245 5.23 -20.59 -14.89
C ALA A 245 5.16 -19.96 -13.48
N PHE A 246 5.53 -20.72 -12.45
CA PHE A 246 5.66 -20.20 -11.10
C PHE A 246 6.98 -19.46 -10.94
N ASP A 247 6.92 -18.29 -10.34
CA ASP A 247 8.10 -17.51 -9.93
C ASP A 247 7.85 -16.86 -8.55
N TYR A 248 8.89 -16.31 -7.92
CA TYR A 248 8.78 -15.66 -6.63
C TYR A 248 9.79 -14.53 -6.45
N PHE A 249 9.43 -13.60 -5.58
CA PHE A 249 10.26 -12.49 -5.17
C PHE A 249 10.51 -12.55 -3.66
N THR A 250 11.77 -12.45 -3.21
CA THR A 250 12.15 -12.39 -1.79
C THR A 250 12.30 -10.94 -1.34
N ILE A 251 11.58 -10.54 -0.27
CA ILE A 251 11.53 -9.13 0.20
C ILE A 251 12.89 -8.66 0.72
N GLY A 252 13.71 -9.53 1.28
CA GLY A 252 15.00 -9.19 1.89
C GLY A 252 16.15 -8.85 0.92
N ASN A 253 15.94 -8.97 -0.39
CA ASN A 253 16.98 -8.81 -1.41
C ASN A 253 17.07 -7.39 -2.01
N ARG A 254 16.62 -6.35 -1.29
CA ARG A 254 16.76 -4.94 -1.68
C ARG A 254 17.54 -4.13 -0.66
#